data_0b3a3e32441d2ca43b9a83e3949634f0
#
_entry.id   0b3a3e32441d2ca43b9a83e3949634f0
#
_cell.length_a   1.000
_cell.length_b   1.000
_cell.length_c   1.000
_cell.angle_alpha   90.00
_cell.angle_beta   90.00
_cell.angle_gamma   90.00
#
_symmetry.space_group_name_H-M   'P 1'
#
loop_
_entity.id
_entity.type
_entity.pdbx_description
1 polymer ?
#
loop_
_entity_poly.entity_id
_entity_poly.type
_entity_poly.pdbx_seq_one_letter_code
_entity_poly.pdbx_strand_id
1 'polypeptide(L)'
;MDILRESIDRLTEEAKQIEHELRVVLPKEIGAALAHGDISENGEYEAAKERQSTLNARLAQIQKRLADLSRIDLAGIPKDRSGLGSAVTVENVETGEEIRYTLVIPEVSDGKRNFVSLASPVGRALLNRRPGDTVTVQVPKGMLEFDIRKITTAFGETLD
;
A
#
# COMPACT_ATOMS: atom_id res chain seq x y z
N MET A 1 0.91 -13.67 7.16
CA MET A 1 1.29 -12.26 7.20
C MET A 1 0.07 -11.40 7.50
N ASP A 2 0.04 -10.94 8.71
CA ASP A 2 -1.12 -10.18 9.22
C ASP A 2 -1.29 -8.84 8.51
N ILE A 3 -0.18 -8.18 8.17
CA ILE A 3 -0.20 -6.88 7.48
C ILE A 3 -0.87 -6.98 6.11
N LEU A 4 -0.56 -8.02 5.34
CA LEU A 4 -1.17 -8.25 4.03
C LEU A 4 -2.67 -8.53 4.17
N ARG A 5 -3.03 -9.38 5.13
CA ARG A 5 -4.43 -9.70 5.42
C ARG A 5 -5.21 -8.46 5.84
N GLU A 6 -4.63 -7.66 6.73
CA GLU A 6 -5.24 -6.41 7.18
C GLU A 6 -5.51 -5.45 6.01
N SER A 7 -4.55 -5.33 5.08
CA SER A 7 -4.72 -4.50 3.90
C SER A 7 -5.82 -5.01 2.98
N ILE A 8 -5.89 -6.32 2.76
CA ILE A 8 -6.96 -6.95 1.97
C ILE A 8 -8.32 -6.69 2.62
N ASP A 9 -8.42 -6.87 3.93
CA ASP A 9 -9.68 -6.64 4.67
C ASP A 9 -10.12 -5.19 4.58
N ARG A 10 -9.19 -4.24 4.69
CA ARG A 10 -9.48 -2.81 4.58
C ARG A 10 -10.00 -2.44 3.19
N LEU A 11 -9.34 -2.92 2.14
CA LEU A 11 -9.76 -2.67 0.75
C LEU A 11 -11.10 -3.33 0.46
N THR A 12 -11.33 -4.53 0.97
CA THR A 12 -12.60 -5.24 0.82
C THR A 12 -13.75 -4.48 1.48
N GLU A 13 -13.51 -3.94 2.66
CA GLU A 13 -14.53 -3.13 3.37
C GLU A 13 -14.82 -1.83 2.62
N GLU A 14 -13.80 -1.15 2.12
CA GLU A 14 -13.98 0.05 1.29
C GLU A 14 -14.81 -0.27 0.04
N ALA A 15 -14.51 -1.39 -0.63
CA ALA A 15 -15.26 -1.83 -1.80
C ALA A 15 -16.73 -2.07 -1.47
N LYS A 16 -17.03 -2.69 -0.34
CA LYS A 16 -18.42 -2.91 0.11
C LYS A 16 -19.17 -1.61 0.35
N GLN A 17 -18.52 -0.63 0.98
CA GLN A 17 -19.11 0.68 1.23
C GLN A 17 -19.41 1.41 -0.08
N ILE A 18 -18.49 1.36 -1.04
CA ILE A 18 -18.68 1.96 -2.37
C ILE A 18 -19.82 1.27 -3.11
N GLU A 19 -19.86 -0.05 -3.10
CA GLU A 19 -20.94 -0.81 -3.74
C GLU A 19 -22.30 -0.47 -3.15
N HIS A 20 -22.39 -0.31 -1.84
CA HIS A 20 -23.62 0.10 -1.16
C HIS A 20 -24.04 1.50 -1.60
N GLU A 21 -23.13 2.46 -1.64
CA GLU A 21 -23.42 3.82 -2.10
C GLU A 21 -23.92 3.82 -3.55
N LEU A 22 -23.27 3.04 -4.43
CA LEU A 22 -23.66 2.93 -5.84
C LEU A 22 -25.01 2.27 -6.06
N ARG A 23 -25.36 1.28 -5.26
CA ARG A 23 -26.59 0.49 -5.44
C ARG A 23 -27.80 1.00 -4.67
N VAL A 24 -27.56 1.67 -3.55
CA VAL A 24 -28.65 2.07 -2.63
C VAL A 24 -28.75 3.58 -2.51
N VAL A 25 -27.65 4.25 -2.12
CA VAL A 25 -27.66 5.67 -1.79
C VAL A 25 -27.83 6.55 -3.03
N LEU A 26 -26.96 6.39 -4.02
CA LEU A 26 -26.98 7.21 -5.24
C LEU A 26 -28.23 7.05 -6.08
N PRO A 27 -28.79 5.85 -6.27
CA PRO A 27 -30.06 5.72 -7.01
C PRO A 27 -31.20 6.52 -6.38
N LYS A 28 -31.26 6.59 -5.06
CA LYS A 28 -32.23 7.41 -4.33
C LYS A 28 -31.99 8.89 -4.55
N GLU A 29 -30.74 9.33 -4.47
CA GLU A 29 -30.36 10.72 -4.70
C GLU A 29 -30.65 11.15 -6.13
N ILE A 30 -30.32 10.31 -7.10
CA ILE A 30 -30.60 10.56 -8.52
C ILE A 30 -32.11 10.64 -8.75
N GLY A 31 -32.89 9.71 -8.18
CA GLY A 31 -34.33 9.72 -8.28
C GLY A 31 -34.95 10.97 -7.67
N ALA A 32 -34.47 11.41 -6.50
CA ALA A 32 -34.93 12.64 -5.87
C ALA A 32 -34.58 13.87 -6.71
N ALA A 33 -33.37 13.92 -7.26
CA ALA A 33 -32.94 15.03 -8.13
C ALA A 33 -33.78 15.12 -9.39
N LEU A 34 -34.12 13.99 -10.01
CA LEU A 34 -35.00 13.95 -11.21
C LEU A 34 -36.41 14.45 -10.89
N ALA A 35 -36.89 14.26 -9.69
CA ALA A 35 -38.20 14.73 -9.25
C ALA A 35 -38.30 16.26 -9.16
N HIS A 36 -37.17 16.98 -9.10
CA HIS A 36 -37.12 18.44 -9.01
C HIS A 36 -37.28 19.16 -10.36
N GLY A 37 -37.43 18.47 -11.48
CA GLY A 37 -37.76 19.08 -12.78
C GLY A 37 -36.64 18.94 -13.82
N ASP A 38 -36.24 20.07 -14.44
CA ASP A 38 -35.35 20.07 -15.61
C ASP A 38 -33.96 19.49 -15.28
N ILE A 39 -33.64 18.35 -15.92
CA ILE A 39 -32.38 17.63 -15.75
C ILE A 39 -31.17 18.43 -16.23
N SER A 40 -31.36 19.24 -17.30
CA SER A 40 -30.24 19.95 -17.92
C SER A 40 -29.65 21.06 -17.07
N GLU A 41 -30.38 21.57 -16.08
CA GLU A 41 -29.94 22.62 -15.16
C GLU A 41 -29.91 22.14 -13.70
N ASN A 42 -30.06 20.84 -13.47
CA ASN A 42 -30.14 20.28 -12.12
C ASN A 42 -28.76 19.95 -11.58
N GLY A 43 -28.22 20.86 -10.75
CA GLY A 43 -26.91 20.67 -10.11
C GLY A 43 -26.84 19.45 -9.18
N GLU A 44 -27.94 19.07 -8.53
CA GLU A 44 -28.01 17.88 -7.68
C GLU A 44 -27.89 16.60 -8.50
N TYR A 45 -28.54 16.55 -9.65
CA TYR A 45 -28.45 15.43 -10.57
C TYR A 45 -27.01 15.28 -11.09
N GLU A 46 -26.40 16.38 -11.54
CA GLU A 46 -25.03 16.36 -12.06
C GLU A 46 -24.02 15.95 -10.98
N ALA A 47 -24.17 16.48 -9.76
CA ALA A 47 -23.31 16.10 -8.64
C ALA A 47 -23.42 14.60 -8.33
N ALA A 48 -24.62 14.04 -8.34
CA ALA A 48 -24.84 12.62 -8.11
C ALA A 48 -24.22 11.75 -9.21
N LYS A 49 -24.34 12.18 -10.47
CA LYS A 49 -23.72 11.49 -11.62
C LYS A 49 -22.21 11.54 -11.57
N GLU A 50 -21.64 12.68 -11.20
CA GLU A 50 -20.19 12.83 -11.02
C GLU A 50 -19.69 11.93 -9.88
N ARG A 51 -20.41 11.89 -8.77
CA ARG A 51 -20.10 11.02 -7.64
C ARG A 51 -20.14 9.54 -8.08
N GLN A 52 -21.13 9.15 -8.86
CA GLN A 52 -21.24 7.80 -9.39
C GLN A 52 -20.01 7.44 -10.24
N SER A 53 -19.58 8.35 -11.13
CA SER A 53 -18.39 8.13 -11.95
C SER A 53 -17.11 7.98 -11.10
N THR A 54 -16.94 8.83 -10.11
CA THR A 54 -15.79 8.79 -9.18
C THR A 54 -15.75 7.47 -8.42
N LEU A 55 -16.89 7.03 -7.88
CA LEU A 55 -16.98 5.78 -7.12
C LEU A 55 -16.76 4.55 -8.00
N ASN A 56 -17.27 4.55 -9.23
CA ASN A 56 -17.01 3.46 -10.18
C ASN A 56 -15.52 3.34 -10.49
N ALA A 57 -14.83 4.47 -10.70
CA ALA A 57 -13.39 4.47 -10.94
C ALA A 57 -12.62 3.95 -9.72
N ARG A 58 -12.98 4.39 -8.52
CA ARG A 58 -12.34 3.92 -7.29
C ARG A 58 -12.57 2.43 -7.06
N LEU A 59 -13.80 1.96 -7.28
CA LEU A 59 -14.13 0.54 -7.14
C LEU A 59 -13.29 -0.32 -8.09
N ALA A 60 -13.13 0.12 -9.34
CA ALA A 60 -12.29 -0.59 -10.31
C ALA A 60 -10.83 -0.64 -9.86
N GLN A 61 -10.29 0.44 -9.30
CA GLN A 61 -8.93 0.46 -8.74
C GLN A 61 -8.78 -0.53 -7.59
N ILE A 62 -9.75 -0.57 -6.68
CA ILE A 62 -9.73 -1.48 -5.53
C ILE A 62 -9.78 -2.93 -6.00
N GLN A 63 -10.68 -3.25 -6.94
CA GLN A 63 -10.82 -4.60 -7.47
C GLN A 63 -9.54 -5.08 -8.15
N LYS A 64 -8.90 -4.21 -8.94
CA LYS A 64 -7.61 -4.51 -9.55
C LYS A 64 -6.54 -4.75 -8.49
N ARG A 65 -6.48 -3.90 -7.47
CA ARG A 65 -5.49 -4.03 -6.40
C ARG A 65 -5.70 -5.31 -5.59
N LEU A 66 -6.94 -5.67 -5.28
CA LEU A 66 -7.25 -6.92 -4.59
C LEU A 66 -6.81 -8.14 -5.42
N ALA A 67 -7.02 -8.10 -6.74
CA ALA A 67 -6.54 -9.15 -7.62
C ALA A 67 -5.01 -9.26 -7.59
N ASP A 68 -4.31 -8.14 -7.63
CA ASP A 68 -2.84 -8.12 -7.56
C ASP A 68 -2.33 -8.66 -6.21
N LEU A 69 -2.96 -8.26 -5.11
CA LEU A 69 -2.58 -8.75 -3.78
C LEU A 69 -2.84 -10.23 -3.60
N SER A 70 -3.89 -10.77 -4.23
CA SER A 70 -4.21 -12.20 -4.17
C SER A 70 -3.19 -13.07 -4.91
N ARG A 71 -2.40 -12.48 -5.82
CA ARG A 71 -1.35 -13.17 -6.56
C ARG A 71 -0.01 -13.21 -5.84
N ILE A 72 0.12 -12.53 -4.71
CA ILE A 72 1.36 -12.56 -3.93
C ILE A 72 1.55 -13.97 -3.38
N ASP A 73 2.65 -14.59 -3.80
CA ASP A 73 3.01 -15.92 -3.34
C ASP A 73 3.76 -15.82 -2.01
N LEU A 74 3.05 -16.05 -0.91
CA LEU A 74 3.63 -16.02 0.43
C LEU A 74 4.65 -17.15 0.62
N ALA A 75 4.46 -18.27 -0.07
CA ALA A 75 5.43 -19.38 -0.01
C ALA A 75 6.71 -19.06 -0.75
N GLY A 76 6.66 -18.15 -1.74
CA GLY A 76 7.82 -17.70 -2.50
C GLY A 76 8.65 -16.61 -1.81
N ILE A 77 8.22 -16.11 -0.64
CA ILE A 77 9.00 -15.12 0.12
C ILE A 77 10.30 -15.77 0.60
N PRO A 78 11.46 -15.15 0.30
CA PRO A 78 12.75 -15.74 0.67
C PRO A 78 12.93 -15.90 2.19
N LYS A 79 13.60 -16.97 2.58
CA LYS A 79 13.96 -17.24 3.98
C LYS A 79 15.42 -16.91 4.29
N ASP A 80 16.23 -16.73 3.26
CA ASP A 80 17.68 -16.52 3.36
C ASP A 80 18.10 -15.07 3.06
N ARG A 81 17.18 -14.21 2.79
CA ARG A 81 17.41 -12.80 2.47
C ARG A 81 16.16 -11.97 2.72
N SER A 82 16.31 -10.65 2.60
CA SER A 82 15.18 -9.75 2.80
C SER A 82 14.13 -9.88 1.69
N GLY A 83 12.88 -9.88 2.09
CA GLY A 83 11.72 -9.93 1.21
C GLY A 83 10.55 -9.16 1.80
N LEU A 84 9.37 -9.33 1.22
CA LEU A 84 8.16 -8.74 1.76
C LEU A 84 7.94 -9.20 3.21
N GLY A 85 7.70 -8.25 4.12
CA GLY A 85 7.49 -8.52 5.54
C GLY A 85 8.77 -8.62 6.37
N SER A 86 9.95 -8.54 5.73
CA SER A 86 11.21 -8.55 6.46
C SER A 86 11.44 -7.23 7.18
N ALA A 87 12.00 -7.31 8.39
CA ALA A 87 12.53 -6.16 9.10
C ALA A 87 14.06 -6.13 8.90
N VAL A 88 14.56 -5.05 8.33
CA VAL A 88 15.97 -4.89 7.97
C VAL A 88 16.58 -3.82 8.85
N THR A 89 17.57 -4.19 9.66
CA THR A 89 18.32 -3.23 10.46
C THR A 89 19.54 -2.79 9.66
N VAL A 90 19.63 -1.49 9.42
CA VAL A 90 20.68 -0.88 8.64
C VAL A 90 21.43 0.16 9.47
N GLU A 91 22.70 0.37 9.16
CA GLU A 91 23.50 1.43 9.73
C GLU A 91 23.86 2.45 8.63
N ASN A 92 23.57 3.71 8.88
CA ASN A 92 24.01 4.78 7.99
C ASN A 92 25.52 4.90 8.08
N VAL A 93 26.21 4.71 6.97
CA VAL A 93 27.69 4.71 6.92
C VAL A 93 28.28 6.05 7.36
N GLU A 94 27.61 7.17 7.04
CA GLU A 94 28.11 8.50 7.37
C GLU A 94 27.87 8.88 8.83
N THR A 95 26.68 8.57 9.36
CA THR A 95 26.27 9.04 10.69
C THR A 95 26.45 7.99 11.78
N GLY A 96 26.56 6.72 11.40
CA GLY A 96 26.57 5.60 12.36
C GLY A 96 25.21 5.28 12.96
N GLU A 97 24.15 5.96 12.54
CA GLU A 97 22.80 5.72 13.05
C GLU A 97 22.24 4.39 12.56
N GLU A 98 21.68 3.61 13.47
CA GLU A 98 20.96 2.40 13.12
C GLU A 98 19.47 2.68 12.98
N ILE A 99 18.88 2.15 11.92
CA ILE A 99 17.44 2.26 11.64
C ILE A 99 16.91 0.88 11.29
N ARG A 100 15.74 0.55 11.77
CA ARG A 100 15.06 -0.70 11.43
C ARG A 100 13.87 -0.39 10.51
N TYR A 101 13.97 -0.83 9.26
CA TYR A 101 12.89 -0.70 8.28
C TYR A 101 12.16 -2.04 8.13
N THR A 102 10.84 -1.97 8.00
CA THR A 102 10.03 -3.15 7.64
C THR A 102 9.53 -2.97 6.22
N LEU A 103 9.77 -3.98 5.38
CA LEU A 103 9.38 -3.96 3.97
C LEU A 103 7.92 -4.37 3.84
N VAL A 104 7.09 -3.47 3.32
CA VAL A 104 5.63 -3.65 3.26
C VAL A 104 5.08 -3.32 1.87
N ILE A 105 3.83 -3.69 1.64
CA ILE A 105 3.08 -3.23 0.46
C ILE A 105 2.73 -1.75 0.63
N PRO A 106 2.51 -1.00 -0.48
CA PRO A 106 2.26 0.44 -0.39
C PRO A 106 1.12 0.85 0.55
N GLU A 107 0.06 0.06 0.64
CA GLU A 107 -1.11 0.35 1.48
C GLU A 107 -0.82 0.41 2.97
N VAL A 108 0.29 -0.18 3.41
CA VAL A 108 0.68 -0.25 4.82
C VAL A 108 1.85 0.65 5.15
N SER A 109 2.43 1.31 4.15
CA SER A 109 3.59 2.19 4.38
C SER A 109 3.27 3.27 5.41
N ASP A 110 4.20 3.46 6.34
CA ASP A 110 4.06 4.41 7.44
C ASP A 110 5.45 4.88 7.88
N GLY A 111 5.76 6.14 7.59
CA GLY A 111 7.06 6.73 7.92
C GLY A 111 7.35 6.76 9.42
N LYS A 112 6.33 6.89 10.27
CA LYS A 112 6.52 6.92 11.72
C LYS A 112 6.92 5.58 12.30
N ARG A 113 6.50 4.49 11.64
CA ARG A 113 6.82 3.12 12.03
C ARG A 113 8.00 2.54 11.25
N ASN A 114 8.60 3.32 10.36
CA ASN A 114 9.63 2.87 9.42
C ASN A 114 9.15 1.69 8.54
N PHE A 115 7.87 1.69 8.21
CA PHE A 115 7.28 0.76 7.26
C PHE A 115 7.44 1.35 5.87
N VAL A 116 8.33 0.77 5.09
CA VAL A 116 8.67 1.28 3.75
C VAL A 116 8.09 0.36 2.68
N SER A 117 7.44 0.99 1.70
CA SER A 117 6.90 0.26 0.56
C SER A 117 8.01 -0.40 -0.26
N LEU A 118 7.76 -1.62 -0.74
CA LEU A 118 8.65 -2.27 -1.71
C LEU A 118 8.84 -1.44 -2.97
N ALA A 119 7.89 -0.56 -3.31
CA ALA A 119 7.96 0.33 -4.46
C ALA A 119 8.76 1.61 -4.20
N SER A 120 9.06 1.93 -2.94
CA SER A 120 9.83 3.12 -2.57
C SER A 120 11.32 2.93 -2.87
N PRO A 121 12.10 4.03 -3.01
CA PRO A 121 13.55 3.93 -3.23
C PRO A 121 14.27 3.12 -2.13
N VAL A 122 13.93 3.36 -0.87
CA VAL A 122 14.51 2.61 0.26
C VAL A 122 14.08 1.14 0.20
N GLY A 123 12.80 0.87 0.00
CA GLY A 123 12.28 -0.50 -0.08
C GLY A 123 12.93 -1.31 -1.20
N ARG A 124 13.08 -0.71 -2.38
CA ARG A 124 13.74 -1.36 -3.52
C ARG A 124 15.22 -1.66 -3.24
N ALA A 125 15.91 -0.75 -2.58
CA ALA A 125 17.32 -0.95 -2.23
C ALA A 125 17.51 -2.05 -1.20
N LEU A 126 16.58 -2.21 -0.27
CA LEU A 126 16.66 -3.19 0.82
C LEU A 126 16.10 -4.57 0.45
N LEU A 127 15.42 -4.70 -0.69
CA LEU A 127 14.85 -5.97 -1.15
C LEU A 127 15.93 -6.91 -1.66
N ASN A 128 15.81 -8.20 -1.36
CA ASN A 128 16.75 -9.25 -1.80
C ASN A 128 18.18 -9.04 -1.30
N ARG A 129 18.35 -8.54 -0.10
CA ARG A 129 19.66 -8.32 0.52
C ARG A 129 19.94 -9.30 1.64
N ARG A 130 21.21 -9.45 1.96
CA ARG A 130 21.70 -10.28 3.06
C ARG A 130 22.49 -9.44 4.05
N PRO A 131 22.62 -9.89 5.30
CA PRO A 131 23.51 -9.21 6.25
C PRO A 131 24.93 -9.10 5.68
N GLY A 132 25.55 -7.95 5.88
CA GLY A 132 26.86 -7.63 5.33
C GLY A 132 26.82 -6.92 3.98
N ASP A 133 25.70 -6.88 3.32
CA ASP A 133 25.55 -6.10 2.08
C ASP A 133 25.56 -4.60 2.38
N THR A 134 26.09 -3.82 1.45
CA THR A 134 26.03 -2.36 1.48
C THR A 134 25.14 -1.91 0.33
N VAL A 135 24.20 -1.01 0.61
CA VAL A 135 23.27 -0.49 -0.38
C VAL A 135 23.31 1.03 -0.43
N THR A 136 23.04 1.56 -1.60
CA THR A 136 22.97 3.00 -1.82
C THR A 136 21.55 3.38 -2.21
N VAL A 137 21.00 4.41 -1.57
CA VAL A 137 19.64 4.89 -1.82
C VAL A 137 19.70 6.36 -2.22
N GLN A 138 19.12 6.68 -3.37
CA GLN A 138 18.98 8.06 -3.78
C GLN A 138 17.69 8.64 -3.22
N VAL A 139 17.81 9.72 -2.45
CA VAL A 139 16.70 10.46 -1.86
C VAL A 139 16.82 11.92 -2.28
N PRO A 140 15.75 12.75 -2.12
CA PRO A 140 15.81 14.17 -2.51
C PRO A 140 16.96 14.95 -1.90
N LYS A 141 17.44 14.57 -0.71
CA LYS A 141 18.55 15.22 -0.02
C LYS A 141 19.93 14.76 -0.49
N GLY A 142 20.01 13.75 -1.37
CA GLY A 142 21.26 13.20 -1.90
C GLY A 142 21.29 11.68 -1.81
N MET A 143 22.50 11.13 -1.70
CA MET A 143 22.70 9.68 -1.62
C MET A 143 22.87 9.24 -0.17
N LEU A 144 22.18 8.19 0.22
CA LEU A 144 22.36 7.52 1.50
C LEU A 144 23.04 6.18 1.26
N GLU A 145 23.99 5.83 2.09
CA GLU A 145 24.67 4.54 2.05
C GLU A 145 24.40 3.82 3.37
N PHE A 146 23.88 2.60 3.27
CA PHE A 146 23.52 1.77 4.41
C PHE A 146 24.26 0.44 4.38
N ASP A 147 24.81 0.05 5.52
CA ASP A 147 25.27 -1.32 5.75
C ASP A 147 24.15 -2.13 6.37
N ILE A 148 23.86 -3.29 5.80
CA ILE A 148 22.83 -4.17 6.32
C ILE A 148 23.43 -5.02 7.45
N ARG A 149 22.92 -4.82 8.66
CA ARG A 149 23.43 -5.48 9.87
C ARG A 149 22.67 -6.75 10.22
N LYS A 150 21.35 -6.73 10.09
CA LYS A 150 20.49 -7.80 10.55
C LYS A 150 19.20 -7.81 9.75
N ILE A 151 18.68 -9.00 9.50
CA ILE A 151 17.38 -9.17 8.83
C ILE A 151 16.55 -10.14 9.67
N THR A 152 15.32 -9.74 10.00
CA THR A 152 14.32 -10.66 10.54
C THR A 152 13.33 -10.92 9.42
N THR A 153 13.27 -12.16 8.93
CA THR A 153 12.40 -12.52 7.81
C THR A 153 10.92 -12.48 8.19
N ALA A 154 10.04 -12.50 7.21
CA ALA A 154 8.60 -12.58 7.42
C ALA A 154 8.18 -13.81 8.23
N PHE A 155 9.02 -14.83 8.26
CA PHE A 155 8.78 -16.07 9.00
C PHE A 155 9.34 -16.04 10.43
N GLY A 156 9.92 -14.89 10.85
CA GLY A 156 10.47 -14.73 12.19
C GLY A 156 11.91 -15.19 12.38
N GLU A 157 12.54 -15.68 11.32
CA GLU A 157 13.96 -16.08 11.36
C GLU A 157 14.86 -14.85 11.32
N THR A 158 15.91 -14.87 12.13
CA THR A 158 16.90 -13.81 12.17
C THR A 158 18.15 -14.23 11.41
N LEU A 159 18.60 -13.35 10.50
CA LEU A 159 19.84 -13.46 9.76
C LEU A 159 20.79 -12.37 10.24
N ASP A 160 21.99 -12.74 10.61
CA ASP A 160 23.05 -11.84 11.09
C ASP A 160 24.24 -11.82 10.14
#